data_d970397c46ab8e70760c6e2bb9c47eb5
#
_entry.id   d970397c46ab8e70760c6e2bb9c47eb5
#
_cell.length_a   1.000
_cell.length_b   1.000
_cell.length_c   1.000
_cell.angle_alpha   90.00
_cell.angle_beta   90.00
_cell.angle_gamma   90.00
#
_symmetry.space_group_name_H-M   'P 1'
#
loop_
_entity.id
_entity.type
_entity.pdbx_description
1 polymer ?
#
loop_
_entity_poly.entity_id
_entity_poly.type
_entity_poly.pdbx_seq_one_letter_code
_entity_poly.pdbx_strand_id
1 'polypeptide(L)'
;MKPYMARKLPFEKEIDYNRIAKKLIAASSSVSKLDGMLEEENISRELFINPLTKKEAVLSSQIEGTQATLTEILELEADEGKTDSKNKYDDFIEITNYNKAIEYAENEVLDKGKISLWLLRNIHKLLLNGARGKDKNPGEFRNEQNWIGKPGSTIENASFVPVPQENLTEYLENLENYINDFEEQSELIQAAIIHVQFEKIHPFKDGNGRIGRMLIPLFLYYKGILSRPILYISEYFEENRDEYYDKLNAVSESTEGWLEWIEFFLNAVETQANRNIEKFKKLQNLYGEYKGIISEILNTKNSIYVVDALFKIPVFKSTKLHEEISKSIDIDIGTVNRYIRKLVEAGVIVPEEGKDRYIKYYFKKLVDLIQ
;
A
#
# COMPACT_ATOMS: atom_id res chain seq x y z
N MET A 1 -28.93 2.39 -15.01
CA MET A 1 -29.04 1.56 -13.76
C MET A 1 -29.52 2.47 -12.63
N LYS A 2 -30.23 1.95 -11.60
CA LYS A 2 -30.62 2.75 -10.42
C LYS A 2 -29.42 2.81 -9.44
N PRO A 3 -29.23 3.95 -8.73
CA PRO A 3 -28.26 4.04 -7.66
C PRO A 3 -28.49 3.00 -6.57
N TYR A 4 -27.41 2.46 -6.03
CA TYR A 4 -27.45 1.52 -4.92
C TYR A 4 -27.78 2.24 -3.61
N MET A 5 -28.65 1.66 -2.80
CA MET A 5 -28.94 2.16 -1.46
C MET A 5 -28.15 1.29 -0.47
N ALA A 6 -27.03 1.82 0.00
CA ALA A 6 -26.19 1.09 0.94
C ALA A 6 -26.94 0.81 2.26
N ARG A 7 -26.59 -0.28 2.94
CA ARG A 7 -27.10 -0.55 4.27
C ARG A 7 -26.55 0.47 5.27
N LYS A 8 -27.39 0.86 6.21
CA LYS A 8 -26.92 1.62 7.37
C LYS A 8 -26.19 0.69 8.31
N LEU A 9 -25.05 1.15 8.81
CA LEU A 9 -24.26 0.46 9.82
C LEU A 9 -24.71 0.91 11.23
N PRO A 10 -24.65 0.04 12.22
CA PRO A 10 -24.29 -1.39 12.20
C PRO A 10 -25.44 -2.32 11.73
N PHE A 11 -25.11 -3.50 11.18
CA PHE A 11 -26.10 -4.56 10.84
C PHE A 11 -25.67 -5.97 11.30
N GLU A 12 -24.76 -6.09 12.20
CA GLU A 12 -23.98 -7.26 12.60
C GLU A 12 -24.82 -8.43 13.11
N LYS A 13 -26.02 -8.16 13.64
CA LYS A 13 -26.95 -9.20 14.08
C LYS A 13 -27.35 -10.18 12.97
N GLU A 14 -27.05 -9.82 11.72
CA GLU A 14 -27.32 -10.65 10.55
C GLU A 14 -26.15 -11.53 10.12
N ILE A 15 -24.96 -11.39 10.76
CA ILE A 15 -23.77 -12.17 10.41
C ILE A 15 -23.79 -13.52 11.11
N ASP A 16 -23.71 -14.60 10.34
CA ASP A 16 -23.53 -15.95 10.88
C ASP A 16 -22.06 -16.19 11.28
N TYR A 17 -21.76 -15.88 12.54
CA TYR A 17 -20.43 -16.08 13.11
C TYR A 17 -19.97 -17.54 13.11
N ASN A 18 -20.88 -18.53 13.20
CA ASN A 18 -20.49 -19.94 13.18
C ASN A 18 -19.86 -20.31 11.83
N ARG A 19 -20.38 -19.76 10.76
CA ARG A 19 -19.88 -20.00 9.41
C ARG A 19 -18.45 -19.46 9.22
N ILE A 20 -18.15 -18.28 9.75
CA ILE A 20 -16.87 -17.60 9.55
C ILE A 20 -15.86 -17.83 10.66
N ALA A 21 -16.25 -18.43 11.79
CA ALA A 21 -15.42 -18.55 13.00
C ALA A 21 -14.03 -19.15 12.73
N LYS A 22 -13.93 -20.22 11.96
CA LYS A 22 -12.64 -20.86 11.63
C LYS A 22 -11.70 -19.92 10.88
N LYS A 23 -12.22 -19.21 9.87
CA LYS A 23 -11.45 -18.25 9.06
C LYS A 23 -11.06 -17.03 9.90
N LEU A 24 -11.96 -16.56 10.74
CA LEU A 24 -11.68 -15.43 11.64
C LEU A 24 -10.54 -15.76 12.63
N ILE A 25 -10.56 -16.94 13.25
CA ILE A 25 -9.49 -17.38 14.14
C ILE A 25 -8.15 -17.48 13.40
N ALA A 26 -8.14 -18.06 12.19
CA ALA A 26 -6.93 -18.21 11.39
C ALA A 26 -6.36 -16.83 10.98
N ALA A 27 -7.20 -15.93 10.46
CA ALA A 27 -6.81 -14.57 10.09
C ALA A 27 -6.28 -13.77 11.30
N SER A 28 -6.99 -13.80 12.44
CA SER A 28 -6.58 -13.12 13.68
C SER A 28 -5.23 -13.64 14.18
N SER A 29 -5.03 -14.97 14.17
CA SER A 29 -3.74 -15.58 14.55
C SER A 29 -2.61 -15.14 13.64
N SER A 30 -2.85 -15.03 12.32
CA SER A 30 -1.83 -14.61 11.36
C SER A 30 -1.48 -13.13 11.50
N VAL A 31 -2.47 -12.26 11.74
CA VAL A 31 -2.27 -10.83 12.01
C VAL A 31 -1.50 -10.61 13.31
N SER A 32 -1.86 -11.32 14.40
CA SER A 32 -1.14 -11.21 15.68
C SER A 32 0.31 -11.68 15.58
N LYS A 33 0.59 -12.72 14.78
CA LYS A 33 1.98 -13.15 14.51
C LYS A 33 2.77 -12.13 13.71
N LEU A 34 2.13 -11.50 12.72
CA LEU A 34 2.74 -10.43 11.94
C LEU A 34 3.11 -9.25 12.85
N ASP A 35 2.17 -8.81 13.69
CA ASP A 35 2.37 -7.69 14.59
C ASP A 35 3.45 -7.98 15.64
N GLY A 36 3.39 -9.13 16.32
CA GLY A 36 4.41 -9.54 17.30
C GLY A 36 5.82 -9.61 16.71
N MET A 37 5.98 -10.04 15.46
CA MET A 37 7.27 -10.02 14.79
C MET A 37 7.81 -8.60 14.58
N LEU A 38 6.92 -7.63 14.34
CA LEU A 38 7.31 -6.23 14.10
C LEU A 38 7.68 -5.50 15.40
N GLU A 39 7.07 -5.91 16.52
CA GLU A 39 7.38 -5.35 17.84
C GLU A 39 8.70 -5.88 18.41
N GLU A 40 8.99 -7.19 18.26
CA GLU A 40 10.13 -7.85 18.89
C GLU A 40 11.50 -7.40 18.32
N GLU A 41 11.57 -6.95 17.07
CA GLU A 41 12.85 -6.83 16.37
C GLU A 41 13.31 -5.39 16.10
N ASN A 42 12.70 -4.35 16.62
CA ASN A 42 13.06 -2.96 16.30
C ASN A 42 13.25 -2.75 14.78
N ILE A 43 12.31 -3.29 13.99
CA ILE A 43 12.41 -3.28 12.52
C ILE A 43 12.50 -1.85 12.03
N SER A 44 13.62 -1.52 11.41
CA SER A 44 13.81 -0.23 10.77
C SER A 44 12.75 -0.04 9.69
N ARG A 45 11.90 0.98 9.85
CA ARG A 45 10.89 1.35 8.86
C ARG A 45 11.52 1.53 7.47
N GLU A 46 12.63 2.24 7.43
CA GLU A 46 13.30 2.59 6.18
C GLU A 46 13.89 1.38 5.46
N LEU A 47 14.41 0.39 6.18
CA LEU A 47 15.08 -0.75 5.61
C LEU A 47 14.13 -1.87 5.17
N PHE A 48 13.06 -2.10 5.93
CA PHE A 48 12.22 -3.28 5.76
C PHE A 48 10.76 -2.96 5.42
N ILE A 49 10.19 -1.88 5.94
CA ILE A 49 8.80 -1.52 5.71
C ILE A 49 8.64 -0.74 4.41
N ASN A 50 9.43 0.30 4.18
CA ASN A 50 9.29 1.15 3.00
C ASN A 50 9.34 0.40 1.66
N PRO A 51 10.23 -0.60 1.45
CA PRO A 51 10.22 -1.39 0.22
C PRO A 51 8.88 -2.11 -0.01
N LEU A 52 8.27 -2.64 1.06
CA LEU A 52 6.98 -3.33 0.98
C LEU A 52 5.81 -2.34 0.80
N THR A 53 5.88 -1.15 1.41
CA THR A 53 4.90 -0.09 1.18
C THR A 53 4.90 0.37 -0.28
N LYS A 54 6.07 0.46 -0.90
CA LYS A 54 6.18 0.75 -2.34
C LYS A 54 5.53 -0.33 -3.19
N LYS A 55 5.74 -1.60 -2.86
CA LYS A 55 5.07 -2.71 -3.55
C LYS A 55 3.56 -2.60 -3.42
N GLU A 56 3.04 -2.34 -2.22
CA GLU A 56 1.60 -2.11 -2.01
C GLU A 56 1.08 -0.97 -2.87
N ALA A 57 1.77 0.16 -2.92
CA ALA A 57 1.38 1.30 -3.74
C ALA A 57 1.31 0.95 -5.24
N VAL A 58 2.26 0.17 -5.74
CA VAL A 58 2.27 -0.35 -7.12
C VAL A 58 1.05 -1.24 -7.36
N LEU A 59 0.87 -2.28 -6.53
CA LEU A 59 -0.21 -3.26 -6.70
C LEU A 59 -1.59 -2.62 -6.54
N SER A 60 -1.78 -1.75 -5.55
CA SER A 60 -3.02 -1.01 -5.36
C SER A 60 -3.35 -0.12 -6.56
N SER A 61 -2.34 0.47 -7.21
CA SER A 61 -2.54 1.26 -8.44
C SER A 61 -2.77 0.38 -9.67
N GLN A 62 -2.17 -0.81 -9.74
CA GLN A 62 -2.40 -1.78 -10.82
C GLN A 62 -3.84 -2.29 -10.85
N ILE A 63 -4.48 -2.50 -9.69
CA ILE A 63 -5.92 -2.81 -9.59
C ILE A 63 -6.75 -1.73 -10.30
N GLU A 64 -6.33 -0.47 -10.23
CA GLU A 64 -7.00 0.67 -10.91
C GLU A 64 -6.54 0.87 -12.37
N GLY A 65 -5.65 0.02 -12.89
CA GLY A 65 -5.23 0.03 -14.29
C GLY A 65 -3.88 0.69 -14.59
N THR A 66 -3.12 1.11 -13.57
CA THR A 66 -1.73 1.55 -13.73
C THR A 66 -0.87 0.37 -14.21
N GLN A 67 0.09 0.63 -15.12
CA GLN A 67 0.89 -0.44 -15.74
C GLN A 67 2.32 -0.51 -15.20
N ALA A 68 2.72 0.42 -14.33
CA ALA A 68 4.09 0.46 -13.82
C ALA A 68 4.42 -0.76 -12.96
N THR A 69 5.63 -1.27 -13.12
CA THR A 69 6.22 -2.29 -12.26
C THR A 69 7.02 -1.66 -11.12
N LEU A 70 7.27 -2.43 -10.05
CA LEU A 70 8.10 -1.95 -8.94
C LEU A 70 9.51 -1.56 -9.41
N THR A 71 10.12 -2.34 -10.31
CA THR A 71 11.44 -2.02 -10.88
C THR A 71 11.44 -0.69 -11.62
N GLU A 72 10.44 -0.42 -12.47
CA GLU A 72 10.33 0.86 -13.17
C GLU A 72 10.21 2.04 -12.19
N ILE A 73 9.51 1.87 -11.09
CA ILE A 73 9.40 2.91 -10.05
C ILE A 73 10.74 3.15 -9.36
N LEU A 74 11.46 2.08 -8.99
CA LEU A 74 12.79 2.21 -8.38
C LEU A 74 13.81 2.86 -9.34
N GLU A 75 13.71 2.57 -10.64
CA GLU A 75 14.53 3.22 -11.67
C GLU A 75 14.21 4.70 -11.80
N LEU A 76 12.93 5.07 -11.78
CA LEU A 76 12.51 6.47 -11.82
C LEU A 76 12.90 7.23 -10.55
N GLU A 77 12.89 6.60 -9.38
CA GLU A 77 13.45 7.19 -8.17
C GLU A 77 14.95 7.49 -8.31
N ALA A 78 15.72 6.55 -8.91
CA ALA A 78 17.14 6.76 -9.19
C ALA A 78 17.38 7.87 -10.22
N ASP A 79 16.43 8.09 -11.13
CA ASP A 79 16.43 9.16 -12.14
C ASP A 79 15.76 10.45 -11.64
N GLU A 80 15.39 10.57 -10.36
CA GLU A 80 14.67 11.71 -9.76
C GLU A 80 13.35 12.04 -10.48
N GLY A 81 12.65 11.01 -10.94
CA GLY A 81 11.42 11.14 -11.70
C GLY A 81 11.61 11.63 -13.14
N LYS A 82 12.85 11.78 -13.62
CA LYS A 82 13.13 12.27 -14.98
C LYS A 82 12.84 11.18 -16.01
N THR A 83 11.86 11.42 -16.86
CA THR A 83 11.46 10.55 -17.97
C THR A 83 10.80 11.35 -19.08
N ASP A 84 11.01 10.93 -20.33
CA ASP A 84 10.34 11.53 -21.50
C ASP A 84 8.91 11.00 -21.68
N SER A 85 8.55 9.93 -20.99
CA SER A 85 7.22 9.34 -21.04
C SER A 85 6.30 9.96 -20.01
N LYS A 86 5.28 10.68 -20.46
CA LYS A 86 4.25 11.26 -19.59
C LYS A 86 3.54 10.18 -18.75
N ASN A 87 3.23 9.03 -19.35
CA ASN A 87 2.54 7.96 -18.62
C ASN A 87 3.41 7.41 -17.48
N LYS A 88 4.69 7.15 -17.73
CA LYS A 88 5.62 6.69 -16.68
C LYS A 88 5.80 7.73 -15.58
N TYR A 89 5.83 9.01 -15.94
CA TYR A 89 5.88 10.10 -14.96
C TYR A 89 4.62 10.13 -14.10
N ASP A 90 3.45 10.05 -14.72
CA ASP A 90 2.17 10.05 -14.01
C ASP A 90 2.06 8.83 -13.07
N ASP A 91 2.45 7.64 -13.52
CA ASP A 91 2.50 6.42 -12.70
C ASP A 91 3.44 6.58 -11.50
N PHE A 92 4.63 7.15 -11.73
CA PHE A 92 5.61 7.43 -10.67
C PHE A 92 5.05 8.40 -9.61
N ILE A 93 4.38 9.47 -10.04
CA ILE A 93 3.76 10.43 -9.13
C ILE A 93 2.62 9.78 -8.34
N GLU A 94 1.76 8.97 -8.97
CA GLU A 94 0.67 8.25 -8.27
C GLU A 94 1.19 7.34 -7.16
N ILE A 95 2.23 6.56 -7.44
CA ILE A 95 2.82 5.63 -6.47
C ILE A 95 3.56 6.38 -5.36
N THR A 96 4.29 7.44 -5.70
CA THR A 96 4.94 8.31 -4.73
C THR A 96 3.92 8.98 -3.80
N ASN A 97 2.80 9.42 -4.35
CA ASN A 97 1.72 10.05 -3.59
C ASN A 97 1.02 9.06 -2.66
N TYR A 98 0.83 7.79 -3.09
CA TYR A 98 0.27 6.75 -2.25
C TYR A 98 1.13 6.56 -0.98
N ASN A 99 2.45 6.47 -1.13
CA ASN A 99 3.37 6.34 0.00
C ASN A 99 3.30 7.53 0.96
N LYS A 100 3.23 8.76 0.42
CA LYS A 100 3.06 9.97 1.22
C LYS A 100 1.71 10.00 1.94
N ALA A 101 0.66 9.53 1.28
CA ALA A 101 -0.70 9.52 1.82
C ALA A 101 -0.84 8.55 3.00
N ILE A 102 -0.26 7.33 2.91
CA ILE A 102 -0.30 6.37 4.03
C ILE A 102 0.55 6.85 5.21
N GLU A 103 1.72 7.42 4.97
CA GLU A 103 2.57 7.98 6.02
C GLU A 103 1.89 9.17 6.73
N TYR A 104 1.27 10.05 5.97
CA TYR A 104 0.46 11.14 6.52
C TYR A 104 -0.71 10.60 7.36
N ALA A 105 -1.43 9.60 6.84
CA ALA A 105 -2.57 9.00 7.53
C ALA A 105 -2.17 8.31 8.85
N GLU A 106 -1.05 7.59 8.87
CA GLU A 106 -0.50 6.96 10.08
C GLU A 106 -0.22 8.01 11.17
N ASN A 107 0.46 9.12 10.80
CA ASN A 107 0.78 10.19 11.73
C ASN A 107 -0.47 10.92 12.26
N GLU A 108 -1.45 11.19 11.40
CA GLU A 108 -2.70 11.83 11.80
C GLU A 108 -3.54 10.96 12.73
N VAL A 109 -3.60 9.64 12.46
CA VAL A 109 -4.30 8.69 13.36
C VAL A 109 -3.61 8.63 14.72
N LEU A 110 -2.28 8.63 14.76
CA LEU A 110 -1.52 8.66 16.00
C LEU A 110 -1.79 9.95 16.81
N ASP A 111 -1.82 11.10 16.13
CA ASP A 111 -2.01 12.41 16.77
C ASP A 111 -3.46 12.66 17.19
N LYS A 112 -4.43 12.31 16.36
CA LYS A 112 -5.86 12.62 16.58
C LYS A 112 -6.65 11.49 17.24
N GLY A 113 -6.15 10.26 17.23
CA GLY A 113 -6.84 9.10 17.80
C GLY A 113 -8.18 8.80 17.12
N LYS A 114 -8.32 9.08 15.82
CA LYS A 114 -9.53 8.79 15.04
C LYS A 114 -9.31 8.81 13.53
N ILE A 115 -10.15 8.10 12.80
CA ILE A 115 -10.25 8.16 11.33
C ILE A 115 -11.48 9.01 10.97
N SER A 116 -11.26 10.22 10.48
CA SER A 116 -12.34 11.17 10.19
C SER A 116 -12.52 11.41 8.70
N LEU A 117 -13.70 11.92 8.30
CA LEU A 117 -13.96 12.37 6.93
C LEU A 117 -12.97 13.46 6.49
N TRP A 118 -12.52 14.30 7.42
CA TRP A 118 -11.46 15.27 7.16
C TRP A 118 -10.14 14.58 6.79
N LEU A 119 -9.76 13.52 7.50
CA LEU A 119 -8.58 12.72 7.19
C LEU A 119 -8.69 12.10 5.78
N LEU A 120 -9.84 11.50 5.44
CA LEU A 120 -10.07 10.90 4.12
C LEU A 120 -9.93 11.92 2.98
N ARG A 121 -10.41 13.14 3.19
CA ARG A 121 -10.25 14.24 2.22
C ARG A 121 -8.78 14.64 2.04
N ASN A 122 -7.99 14.68 3.11
CA ASN A 122 -6.58 15.02 3.02
C ASN A 122 -5.75 13.89 2.37
N ILE A 123 -6.03 12.63 2.68
CA ILE A 123 -5.46 11.46 2.00
C ILE A 123 -5.73 11.56 0.50
N HIS A 124 -6.99 11.81 0.10
CA HIS A 124 -7.38 11.98 -1.29
C HIS A 124 -6.64 13.14 -1.98
N LYS A 125 -6.52 14.28 -1.29
CA LYS A 125 -5.78 15.44 -1.81
C LYS A 125 -4.31 15.11 -2.08
N LEU A 126 -3.66 14.39 -1.18
CA LEU A 126 -2.29 13.94 -1.35
C LEU A 126 -2.17 12.93 -2.50
N LEU A 127 -3.08 11.96 -2.56
CA LEU A 127 -3.08 10.89 -3.54
C LEU A 127 -3.15 11.42 -4.99
N LEU A 128 -3.97 12.44 -5.24
CA LEU A 128 -4.17 13.01 -6.58
C LEU A 128 -3.29 14.22 -6.89
N ASN A 129 -2.35 14.60 -6.02
CA ASN A 129 -1.52 15.78 -6.20
C ASN A 129 -0.55 15.61 -7.37
N GLY A 130 -0.70 16.42 -8.41
CA GLY A 130 0.21 16.44 -9.57
C GLY A 130 0.15 15.20 -10.47
N ALA A 131 -0.71 14.22 -10.17
CA ALA A 131 -0.92 12.99 -10.93
C ALA A 131 -2.10 13.12 -11.91
N ARG A 132 -2.39 12.01 -12.61
CA ARG A 132 -3.68 11.84 -13.28
C ARG A 132 -4.80 12.05 -12.28
N GLY A 133 -5.88 12.71 -12.67
CA GLY A 133 -6.98 13.00 -11.76
C GLY A 133 -6.86 14.31 -10.97
N LYS A 134 -5.85 15.15 -11.22
CA LYS A 134 -5.75 16.50 -10.62
C LYS A 134 -6.98 17.38 -10.86
N ASP A 135 -7.72 17.12 -11.93
CA ASP A 135 -8.99 17.73 -12.34
C ASP A 135 -10.22 17.03 -11.73
N LYS A 136 -10.04 16.03 -10.89
CA LYS A 136 -11.07 15.27 -10.18
C LYS A 136 -11.36 15.79 -8.76
N ASN A 137 -11.15 17.08 -8.54
CA ASN A 137 -11.38 17.79 -7.28
C ASN A 137 -10.65 17.14 -6.07
N PRO A 138 -9.28 17.14 -6.04
CA PRO A 138 -8.52 16.55 -4.96
C PRO A 138 -8.92 17.09 -3.58
N GLY A 139 -9.29 16.19 -2.66
CA GLY A 139 -9.72 16.53 -1.31
C GLY A 139 -11.20 16.89 -1.17
N GLU A 140 -11.99 16.77 -2.24
CA GLU A 140 -13.42 17.07 -2.19
C GLU A 140 -14.28 15.83 -2.50
N PHE A 141 -15.33 15.62 -1.71
CA PHE A 141 -16.33 14.62 -2.04
C PHE A 141 -17.06 15.04 -3.31
N ARG A 142 -17.56 14.05 -4.06
CA ARG A 142 -18.31 14.29 -5.28
C ARG A 142 -19.60 15.09 -4.98
N ASN A 143 -19.92 15.96 -5.88
CA ASN A 143 -21.13 16.78 -5.86
C ASN A 143 -22.11 16.43 -6.99
N GLU A 144 -21.85 15.34 -7.69
CA GLU A 144 -22.67 14.79 -8.76
C GLU A 144 -22.70 13.26 -8.68
N GLN A 145 -23.67 12.63 -9.34
CA GLN A 145 -23.73 11.18 -9.43
C GLN A 145 -22.60 10.65 -10.29
N ASN A 146 -21.84 9.71 -9.77
CA ASN A 146 -20.83 8.95 -10.49
C ASN A 146 -21.30 7.50 -10.72
N TRP A 147 -20.55 6.77 -11.52
CA TRP A 147 -20.77 5.36 -11.79
C TRP A 147 -19.44 4.66 -12.06
N ILE A 148 -19.45 3.34 -11.88
CA ILE A 148 -18.31 2.47 -12.15
C ILE A 148 -18.64 1.65 -13.41
N GLY A 149 -17.70 1.59 -14.35
CA GLY A 149 -17.88 0.84 -15.59
C GLY A 149 -16.66 0.92 -16.50
N LYS A 150 -16.74 0.27 -17.66
CA LYS A 150 -15.68 0.33 -18.66
C LYS A 150 -15.47 1.76 -19.17
N PRO A 151 -14.29 2.13 -19.66
CA PRO A 151 -14.06 3.44 -20.26
C PRO A 151 -15.13 3.76 -21.32
N GLY A 152 -15.76 4.94 -21.21
CA GLY A 152 -16.85 5.37 -22.10
C GLY A 152 -18.24 4.88 -21.71
N SER A 153 -18.41 4.16 -20.58
CA SER A 153 -19.75 3.82 -20.10
C SER A 153 -20.51 5.05 -19.64
N THR A 154 -21.82 4.97 -19.78
CA THR A 154 -22.80 5.92 -19.22
C THR A 154 -23.46 5.28 -18.00
N ILE A 155 -24.23 6.05 -17.24
CA ILE A 155 -24.97 5.54 -16.08
C ILE A 155 -25.94 4.41 -16.42
N GLU A 156 -26.45 4.38 -17.66
CA GLU A 156 -27.40 3.36 -18.12
C GLU A 156 -26.75 1.99 -18.29
N ASN A 157 -25.47 1.96 -18.71
CA ASN A 157 -24.71 0.73 -18.99
C ASN A 157 -23.53 0.55 -18.02
N ALA A 158 -23.54 1.26 -16.90
CA ALA A 158 -22.56 1.13 -15.83
C ALA A 158 -22.57 -0.28 -15.22
N SER A 159 -21.43 -0.73 -14.73
CA SER A 159 -21.34 -1.97 -13.94
C SER A 159 -21.92 -1.80 -12.53
N PHE A 160 -21.79 -0.60 -11.97
CA PHE A 160 -22.31 -0.24 -10.66
C PHE A 160 -22.59 1.26 -10.57
N VAL A 161 -23.68 1.65 -9.92
CA VAL A 161 -23.99 3.04 -9.60
C VAL A 161 -24.00 3.19 -8.06
N PRO A 162 -23.05 3.93 -7.49
CA PRO A 162 -22.94 4.15 -6.04
C PRO A 162 -24.16 4.85 -5.44
N VAL A 163 -24.15 5.05 -4.13
CA VAL A 163 -25.24 5.73 -3.41
C VAL A 163 -25.61 7.06 -4.07
N PRO A 164 -26.90 7.46 -4.03
CA PRO A 164 -27.33 8.74 -4.58
C PRO A 164 -26.53 9.91 -4.00
N GLN A 165 -26.20 10.88 -4.83
CA GLN A 165 -25.41 12.03 -4.40
C GLN A 165 -26.06 12.80 -3.25
N GLU A 166 -27.38 12.93 -3.27
CA GLU A 166 -28.17 13.59 -2.21
C GLU A 166 -28.10 12.89 -0.85
N ASN A 167 -27.77 11.60 -0.83
CA ASN A 167 -27.59 10.82 0.41
C ASN A 167 -26.12 10.67 0.83
N LEU A 168 -25.19 11.19 0.05
CA LEU A 168 -23.74 10.95 0.26
C LEU A 168 -23.28 11.33 1.66
N THR A 169 -23.65 12.50 2.13
CA THR A 169 -23.27 13.01 3.47
C THR A 169 -23.76 12.08 4.58
N GLU A 170 -25.02 11.66 4.52
CA GLU A 170 -25.64 10.76 5.50
C GLU A 170 -24.90 9.41 5.59
N TYR A 171 -24.52 8.83 4.45
CA TYR A 171 -23.77 7.56 4.42
C TYR A 171 -22.33 7.73 4.89
N LEU A 172 -21.69 8.85 4.60
CA LEU A 172 -20.34 9.14 5.07
C LEU A 172 -20.30 9.36 6.58
N GLU A 173 -21.23 10.12 7.15
CA GLU A 173 -21.36 10.31 8.60
C GLU A 173 -21.66 8.98 9.31
N ASN A 174 -22.50 8.14 8.74
CA ASN A 174 -22.77 6.81 9.27
C ASN A 174 -21.51 5.93 9.25
N LEU A 175 -20.72 5.96 8.18
CA LEU A 175 -19.45 5.22 8.09
C LEU A 175 -18.41 5.75 9.08
N GLU A 176 -18.27 7.08 9.24
CA GLU A 176 -17.35 7.69 10.20
C GLU A 176 -17.69 7.28 11.64
N ASN A 177 -18.98 7.32 12.02
CA ASN A 177 -19.44 6.88 13.32
C ASN A 177 -19.17 5.38 13.53
N TYR A 178 -19.43 4.56 12.52
CA TYR A 178 -19.15 3.12 12.58
C TYR A 178 -17.67 2.80 12.78
N ILE A 179 -16.78 3.53 12.11
CA ILE A 179 -15.32 3.38 12.26
C ILE A 179 -14.88 3.70 13.69
N ASN A 180 -15.40 4.80 14.28
CA ASN A 180 -14.86 5.34 15.51
C ASN A 180 -15.59 4.87 16.77
N ASP A 181 -16.92 4.70 16.72
CA ASP A 181 -17.76 4.55 17.92
C ASP A 181 -18.27 3.11 18.12
N PHE A 182 -18.02 2.21 17.16
CA PHE A 182 -18.54 0.84 17.22
C PHE A 182 -17.50 -0.16 17.74
N GLU A 183 -17.86 -0.93 18.79
CA GLU A 183 -16.94 -1.82 19.50
C GLU A 183 -17.44 -3.28 19.64
N GLU A 184 -18.60 -3.63 19.07
CA GLU A 184 -19.23 -4.95 19.35
C GLU A 184 -18.76 -6.08 18.45
N GLN A 185 -17.87 -5.86 17.47
CA GLN A 185 -17.42 -6.86 16.50
C GLN A 185 -15.92 -7.10 16.55
N SER A 186 -15.52 -8.24 15.94
CA SER A 186 -14.12 -8.43 15.59
C SER A 186 -13.67 -7.33 14.62
N GLU A 187 -12.52 -6.71 14.91
CA GLU A 187 -11.92 -5.64 14.13
C GLU A 187 -11.63 -6.08 12.67
N LEU A 188 -11.35 -7.36 12.44
CA LEU A 188 -11.17 -7.89 11.07
C LEU A 188 -12.47 -7.91 10.29
N ILE A 189 -13.59 -8.25 10.94
CA ILE A 189 -14.93 -8.19 10.31
C ILE A 189 -15.30 -6.73 10.10
N GLN A 190 -15.04 -5.87 11.07
CA GLN A 190 -15.28 -4.43 10.96
C GLN A 190 -14.47 -3.84 9.80
N ALA A 191 -13.19 -4.20 9.65
CA ALA A 191 -12.36 -3.79 8.50
C ALA A 191 -12.93 -4.24 7.16
N ALA A 192 -13.44 -5.48 7.08
CA ALA A 192 -14.11 -5.98 5.87
C ALA A 192 -15.35 -5.17 5.50
N ILE A 193 -16.16 -4.83 6.50
CA ILE A 193 -17.39 -4.03 6.33
C ILE A 193 -17.04 -2.59 5.94
N ILE A 194 -16.08 -1.97 6.62
CA ILE A 194 -15.61 -0.61 6.32
C ILE A 194 -15.15 -0.51 4.87
N HIS A 195 -14.32 -1.45 4.43
CA HIS A 195 -13.79 -1.44 3.07
C HIS A 195 -14.90 -1.50 2.03
N VAL A 196 -15.79 -2.52 2.10
CA VAL A 196 -16.85 -2.65 1.10
C VAL A 196 -17.87 -1.52 1.18
N GLN A 197 -18.18 -1.03 2.37
CA GLN A 197 -19.10 0.11 2.53
C GLN A 197 -18.53 1.38 1.90
N PHE A 198 -17.22 1.64 2.10
CA PHE A 198 -16.54 2.77 1.46
C PHE A 198 -16.57 2.65 -0.07
N GLU A 199 -16.29 1.46 -0.61
CA GLU A 199 -16.38 1.20 -2.07
C GLU A 199 -17.79 1.40 -2.61
N LYS A 200 -18.81 1.02 -1.85
CA LYS A 200 -20.23 1.19 -2.24
C LYS A 200 -20.74 2.64 -2.13
N ILE A 201 -20.21 3.40 -1.18
CA ILE A 201 -20.49 4.84 -1.09
C ILE A 201 -19.79 5.58 -2.22
N HIS A 202 -18.56 5.21 -2.54
CA HIS A 202 -17.73 5.76 -3.62
C HIS A 202 -17.69 7.28 -3.61
N PRO A 203 -17.14 7.88 -2.53
CA PRO A 203 -17.36 9.30 -2.23
C PRO A 203 -16.61 10.29 -3.12
N PHE A 204 -15.59 9.84 -3.86
CA PHE A 204 -14.76 10.70 -4.69
C PHE A 204 -15.01 10.46 -6.18
N LYS A 205 -14.55 11.38 -7.02
CA LYS A 205 -14.60 11.24 -8.49
C LYS A 205 -13.56 10.25 -9.02
N ASP A 206 -12.47 10.01 -8.29
CA ASP A 206 -11.37 9.10 -8.60
C ASP A 206 -10.65 8.70 -7.30
N GLY A 207 -9.83 7.64 -7.31
CA GLY A 207 -8.99 7.25 -6.18
C GLY A 207 -9.70 6.52 -5.04
N ASN A 208 -11.00 6.19 -5.18
CA ASN A 208 -11.74 5.49 -4.13
C ASN A 208 -11.12 4.13 -3.79
N GLY A 209 -10.83 3.28 -4.77
CA GLY A 209 -10.25 1.96 -4.53
C GLY A 209 -8.91 2.02 -3.79
N ARG A 210 -8.03 2.96 -4.15
CA ARG A 210 -6.74 3.15 -3.45
C ARG A 210 -6.95 3.55 -1.99
N ILE A 211 -7.89 4.46 -1.71
CA ILE A 211 -8.23 4.87 -0.34
C ILE A 211 -8.92 3.74 0.41
N GLY A 212 -9.87 3.04 -0.20
CA GLY A 212 -10.56 1.91 0.41
C GLY A 212 -9.59 0.81 0.86
N ARG A 213 -8.58 0.47 0.02
CA ARG A 213 -7.54 -0.50 0.39
C ARG A 213 -6.59 0.05 1.46
N MET A 214 -6.25 1.33 1.43
CA MET A 214 -5.45 2.01 2.47
C MET A 214 -6.17 2.04 3.83
N LEU A 215 -7.49 2.14 3.85
CA LEU A 215 -8.29 2.13 5.07
C LEU A 215 -8.19 0.82 5.85
N ILE A 216 -7.93 -0.32 5.19
CA ILE A 216 -7.85 -1.63 5.85
C ILE A 216 -6.72 -1.64 6.90
N PRO A 217 -5.43 -1.50 6.52
CA PRO A 217 -4.35 -1.48 7.49
C PRO A 217 -4.41 -0.28 8.43
N LEU A 218 -4.89 0.87 7.97
CA LEU A 218 -5.03 2.07 8.78
C LEU A 218 -6.05 1.88 9.91
N PHE A 219 -7.19 1.22 9.63
CA PHE A 219 -8.19 0.90 10.63
C PHE A 219 -7.66 -0.10 11.65
N LEU A 220 -6.96 -1.15 11.22
CA LEU A 220 -6.37 -2.13 12.14
C LEU A 220 -5.28 -1.49 13.02
N TYR A 221 -4.52 -0.54 12.49
CA TYR A 221 -3.60 0.28 13.26
C TYR A 221 -4.32 1.18 14.28
N TYR A 222 -5.38 1.87 13.84
CA TYR A 222 -6.20 2.69 14.72
C TYR A 222 -6.79 1.92 15.91
N LYS A 223 -7.22 0.69 15.69
CA LYS A 223 -7.76 -0.20 16.73
C LYS A 223 -6.68 -0.90 17.57
N GLY A 224 -5.39 -0.67 17.30
CA GLY A 224 -4.28 -1.30 18.03
C GLY A 224 -4.11 -2.79 17.75
N ILE A 225 -4.70 -3.30 16.66
CA ILE A 225 -4.49 -4.68 16.18
C ILE A 225 -3.15 -4.82 15.46
N LEU A 226 -2.68 -3.74 14.87
CA LEU A 226 -1.36 -3.61 14.28
C LEU A 226 -0.63 -2.44 14.92
N SER A 227 0.63 -2.61 15.27
CA SER A 227 1.52 -1.54 15.75
C SER A 227 1.91 -0.55 14.64
N ARG A 228 1.71 -0.94 13.37
CA ARG A 228 1.90 -0.13 12.16
C ARG A 228 0.92 -0.55 11.07
N PRO A 229 0.51 0.35 10.14
CA PRO A 229 -0.45 0.01 9.08
C PRO A 229 0.22 -0.75 7.92
N ILE A 230 0.64 -2.01 8.15
CA ILE A 230 1.49 -2.80 7.24
C ILE A 230 0.87 -4.12 6.75
N LEU A 231 -0.43 -4.27 6.84
CA LEU A 231 -1.12 -5.39 6.19
C LEU A 231 -1.40 -5.02 4.72
N TYR A 232 -0.46 -5.35 3.82
CA TYR A 232 -0.49 -4.98 2.40
C TYR A 232 -1.31 -6.00 1.59
N ILE A 233 -2.62 -5.80 1.54
CA ILE A 233 -3.59 -6.77 1.02
C ILE A 233 -3.77 -6.72 -0.51
N SER A 234 -3.23 -5.68 -1.18
CA SER A 234 -3.45 -5.49 -2.62
C SER A 234 -2.81 -6.58 -3.47
N GLU A 235 -1.77 -7.27 -2.98
CA GLU A 235 -1.20 -8.43 -3.68
C GLU A 235 -2.24 -9.56 -3.86
N TYR A 236 -2.97 -9.88 -2.79
CA TYR A 236 -4.01 -10.89 -2.87
C TYR A 236 -5.20 -10.43 -3.74
N PHE A 237 -5.61 -9.18 -3.62
CA PHE A 237 -6.72 -8.64 -4.41
C PHE A 237 -6.39 -8.56 -5.90
N GLU A 238 -5.15 -8.21 -6.27
CA GLU A 238 -4.73 -8.19 -7.68
C GLU A 238 -4.63 -9.59 -8.28
N GLU A 239 -4.07 -10.57 -7.55
CA GLU A 239 -4.03 -11.97 -7.98
C GLU A 239 -5.42 -12.58 -8.16
N ASN A 240 -6.42 -12.12 -7.39
CA ASN A 240 -7.81 -12.61 -7.41
C ASN A 240 -8.79 -11.51 -7.85
N ARG A 241 -8.38 -10.70 -8.82
CA ARG A 241 -9.05 -9.45 -9.19
C ARG A 241 -10.50 -9.63 -9.59
N ASP A 242 -10.81 -10.62 -10.43
CA ASP A 242 -12.16 -10.89 -10.88
C ASP A 242 -13.05 -11.31 -9.70
N GLU A 243 -12.57 -12.21 -8.84
CA GLU A 243 -13.28 -12.65 -7.64
C GLU A 243 -13.49 -11.49 -6.65
N TYR A 244 -12.48 -10.63 -6.47
CA TYR A 244 -12.59 -9.44 -5.62
C TYR A 244 -13.74 -8.53 -6.06
N TYR A 245 -13.84 -8.21 -7.36
CA TYR A 245 -14.95 -7.40 -7.86
C TYR A 245 -16.29 -8.12 -7.81
N ASP A 246 -16.34 -9.42 -8.09
CA ASP A 246 -17.55 -10.22 -7.98
C ASP A 246 -18.07 -10.25 -6.53
N LYS A 247 -17.20 -10.43 -5.54
CA LYS A 247 -17.58 -10.40 -4.11
C LYS A 247 -18.04 -9.00 -3.67
N LEU A 248 -17.35 -7.93 -4.12
CA LEU A 248 -17.85 -6.57 -3.89
C LEU A 248 -19.25 -6.36 -4.47
N ASN A 249 -19.54 -6.88 -5.66
CA ASN A 249 -20.87 -6.72 -6.28
C ASN A 249 -21.94 -7.54 -5.56
N ALA A 250 -21.65 -8.77 -5.15
CA ALA A 250 -22.57 -9.67 -4.45
C ALA A 250 -23.13 -9.08 -3.15
N VAL A 251 -22.38 -8.22 -2.46
CA VAL A 251 -22.83 -7.48 -1.27
C VAL A 251 -24.09 -6.64 -1.55
N SER A 252 -24.27 -6.15 -2.77
CA SER A 252 -25.43 -5.34 -3.14
C SER A 252 -26.70 -6.16 -3.34
N GLU A 253 -26.59 -7.47 -3.44
CA GLU A 253 -27.68 -8.36 -3.86
C GLU A 253 -28.38 -9.03 -2.67
N SER A 254 -27.61 -9.41 -1.62
CA SER A 254 -28.16 -10.21 -0.53
C SER A 254 -27.32 -10.17 0.76
N THR A 255 -27.91 -10.63 1.87
CA THR A 255 -27.18 -10.90 3.12
C THR A 255 -26.11 -11.99 2.93
N GLU A 256 -26.37 -12.97 2.08
CA GLU A 256 -25.40 -14.01 1.72
C GLU A 256 -24.15 -13.41 1.07
N GLY A 257 -24.30 -12.42 0.19
CA GLY A 257 -23.17 -11.69 -0.42
C GLY A 257 -22.25 -11.02 0.60
N TRP A 258 -22.79 -10.54 1.72
CA TRP A 258 -21.98 -10.02 2.84
C TRP A 258 -21.15 -11.11 3.51
N LEU A 259 -21.72 -12.29 3.75
CA LEU A 259 -20.98 -13.42 4.33
C LEU A 259 -19.88 -13.91 3.39
N GLU A 260 -20.17 -14.04 2.10
CA GLU A 260 -19.19 -14.43 1.10
C GLU A 260 -18.04 -13.41 0.98
N TRP A 261 -18.36 -12.11 1.04
CA TRP A 261 -17.35 -11.06 1.08
C TRP A 261 -16.45 -11.18 2.32
N ILE A 262 -17.04 -11.34 3.52
CA ILE A 262 -16.29 -11.47 4.77
C ILE A 262 -15.39 -12.70 4.72
N GLU A 263 -15.87 -13.84 4.20
CA GLU A 263 -15.06 -15.05 4.02
C GLU A 263 -13.87 -14.84 3.08
N PHE A 264 -14.09 -14.17 1.95
CA PHE A 264 -13.04 -13.80 0.99
C PHE A 264 -12.02 -12.87 1.64
N PHE A 265 -12.49 -11.83 2.33
CA PHE A 265 -11.63 -10.87 3.01
C PHE A 265 -10.77 -11.53 4.10
N LEU A 266 -11.33 -12.40 4.94
CA LEU A 266 -10.58 -13.11 5.96
C LEU A 266 -9.52 -14.05 5.37
N ASN A 267 -9.81 -14.72 4.25
CA ASN A 267 -8.81 -15.49 3.51
C ASN A 267 -7.68 -14.61 2.97
N ALA A 268 -8.02 -13.44 2.45
CA ALA A 268 -7.04 -12.46 1.97
C ALA A 268 -6.13 -11.99 3.11
N VAL A 269 -6.70 -11.65 4.27
CA VAL A 269 -5.97 -11.22 5.48
C VAL A 269 -5.03 -12.32 5.96
N GLU A 270 -5.51 -13.56 6.13
CA GLU A 270 -4.69 -14.70 6.55
C GLU A 270 -3.52 -14.93 5.61
N THR A 271 -3.81 -15.03 4.31
CA THR A 271 -2.81 -15.30 3.29
C THR A 271 -1.76 -14.21 3.25
N GLN A 272 -2.19 -12.95 3.25
CA GLN A 272 -1.28 -11.82 3.10
C GLN A 272 -0.45 -11.56 4.37
N ALA A 273 -1.03 -11.74 5.56
CA ALA A 273 -0.27 -11.66 6.81
C ALA A 273 0.87 -12.70 6.83
N ASN A 274 0.60 -13.95 6.45
CA ASN A 274 1.63 -14.99 6.36
C ASN A 274 2.69 -14.67 5.28
N ARG A 275 2.30 -14.17 4.10
CA ARG A 275 3.24 -13.73 3.07
C ARG A 275 4.14 -12.59 3.56
N ASN A 276 3.58 -11.63 4.26
CA ASN A 276 4.35 -10.52 4.82
C ASN A 276 5.36 -11.00 5.86
N ILE A 277 4.99 -11.92 6.76
CA ILE A 277 5.90 -12.56 7.72
C ILE A 277 7.09 -13.21 7.00
N GLU A 278 6.82 -14.00 5.96
CA GLU A 278 7.87 -14.65 5.18
C GLU A 278 8.78 -13.64 4.47
N LYS A 279 8.22 -12.59 3.88
CA LYS A 279 8.99 -11.53 3.22
C LYS A 279 9.89 -10.79 4.21
N PHE A 280 9.38 -10.43 5.39
CA PHE A 280 10.18 -9.81 6.43
C PHE A 280 11.35 -10.68 6.86
N LYS A 281 11.12 -11.98 7.13
CA LYS A 281 12.18 -12.93 7.47
C LYS A 281 13.25 -13.03 6.37
N LYS A 282 12.84 -13.08 5.11
CA LYS A 282 13.77 -13.11 3.98
C LYS A 282 14.56 -11.82 3.86
N LEU A 283 13.94 -10.65 4.08
CA LEU A 283 14.62 -9.35 4.09
C LEU A 283 15.66 -9.25 5.21
N GLN A 284 15.32 -9.68 6.41
CA GLN A 284 16.24 -9.69 7.55
C GLN A 284 17.43 -10.65 7.34
N ASN A 285 17.16 -11.85 6.82
CA ASN A 285 18.22 -12.80 6.48
C ASN A 285 19.15 -12.22 5.42
N LEU A 286 18.58 -11.62 4.36
CA LEU A 286 19.36 -10.96 3.31
C LEU A 286 20.20 -9.81 3.88
N TYR A 287 19.63 -9.00 4.77
CA TYR A 287 20.35 -7.92 5.43
C TYR A 287 21.53 -8.44 6.27
N GLY A 288 21.31 -9.47 7.08
CA GLY A 288 22.35 -10.10 7.90
C GLY A 288 23.48 -10.70 7.05
N GLU A 289 23.14 -11.41 5.96
CA GLU A 289 24.09 -11.98 5.01
C GLU A 289 24.96 -10.89 4.37
N TYR A 290 24.34 -9.87 3.79
CA TYR A 290 25.05 -8.81 3.07
C TYR A 290 25.80 -7.84 3.98
N LYS A 291 25.40 -7.72 5.25
CA LYS A 291 26.18 -7.03 6.27
C LYS A 291 27.57 -7.68 6.44
N GLY A 292 27.65 -9.00 6.47
CA GLY A 292 28.91 -9.75 6.50
C GLY A 292 29.72 -9.58 5.22
N ILE A 293 29.10 -9.91 4.07
CA ILE A 293 29.75 -9.87 2.75
C ILE A 293 30.33 -8.47 2.45
N ILE A 294 29.54 -7.42 2.62
CA ILE A 294 29.97 -6.05 2.31
C ILE A 294 31.06 -5.57 3.28
N SER A 295 31.00 -6.00 4.56
CA SER A 295 32.05 -5.70 5.53
C SER A 295 33.40 -6.30 5.12
N GLU A 296 33.41 -7.53 4.63
CA GLU A 296 34.65 -8.20 4.14
C GLU A 296 35.18 -7.52 2.87
N ILE A 297 34.29 -7.22 1.87
CA ILE A 297 34.71 -6.60 0.61
C ILE A 297 35.28 -5.21 0.80
N LEU A 298 34.61 -4.38 1.61
CA LEU A 298 35.00 -2.99 1.79
C LEU A 298 36.13 -2.83 2.83
N ASN A 299 36.21 -3.75 3.77
CA ASN A 299 37.16 -3.75 4.89
C ASN A 299 37.25 -2.40 5.62
N THR A 300 36.05 -1.89 6.02
CA THR A 300 35.92 -0.62 6.72
C THR A 300 34.74 -0.67 7.71
N LYS A 301 34.89 0.06 8.84
CA LYS A 301 33.76 0.22 9.79
C LYS A 301 32.55 0.94 9.22
N ASN A 302 32.71 1.64 8.10
CA ASN A 302 31.66 2.37 7.43
C ASN A 302 30.81 1.49 6.52
N SER A 303 31.14 0.19 6.38
CA SER A 303 30.40 -0.77 5.54
C SER A 303 28.91 -0.87 5.89
N ILE A 304 28.56 -0.70 7.16
CA ILE A 304 27.15 -0.75 7.62
C ILE A 304 26.30 0.33 6.95
N TYR A 305 26.79 1.55 6.80
CA TYR A 305 26.07 2.63 6.15
C TYR A 305 25.86 2.37 4.64
N VAL A 306 26.78 1.60 4.03
CA VAL A 306 26.60 1.17 2.63
C VAL A 306 25.50 0.12 2.53
N VAL A 307 25.47 -0.86 3.46
CA VAL A 307 24.39 -1.87 3.51
C VAL A 307 23.04 -1.18 3.69
N ASP A 308 22.94 -0.29 4.67
CA ASP A 308 21.69 0.46 4.94
C ASP A 308 21.23 1.24 3.71
N ALA A 309 22.16 1.93 3.04
CA ALA A 309 21.83 2.68 1.83
C ALA A 309 21.35 1.76 0.69
N LEU A 310 21.96 0.59 0.48
CA LEU A 310 21.52 -0.38 -0.54
C LEU A 310 20.13 -0.94 -0.26
N PHE A 311 19.76 -1.11 1.02
CA PHE A 311 18.41 -1.56 1.39
C PHE A 311 17.37 -0.46 1.25
N LYS A 312 17.73 0.81 1.46
CA LYS A 312 16.84 1.96 1.27
C LYS A 312 16.61 2.30 -0.21
N ILE A 313 17.67 2.23 -1.02
CA ILE A 313 17.67 2.59 -2.44
C ILE A 313 18.32 1.46 -3.26
N PRO A 314 17.60 0.35 -3.52
CA PRO A 314 18.19 -0.83 -4.19
C PRO A 314 18.49 -0.61 -5.68
N VAL A 315 17.98 0.45 -6.29
CA VAL A 315 18.35 0.95 -7.62
C VAL A 315 18.79 2.39 -7.46
N PHE A 316 20.02 2.71 -7.88
CA PHE A 316 20.61 4.01 -7.61
C PHE A 316 21.65 4.43 -8.64
N LYS A 317 21.94 5.75 -8.70
CA LYS A 317 23.15 6.33 -9.29
C LYS A 317 24.17 6.60 -8.19
N SER A 318 25.45 6.70 -8.55
CA SER A 318 26.53 6.94 -7.56
C SER A 318 26.30 8.19 -6.70
N THR A 319 25.74 9.25 -7.28
CA THR A 319 25.38 10.47 -6.55
C THR A 319 24.32 10.22 -5.50
N LYS A 320 23.29 9.43 -5.82
CA LYS A 320 22.22 9.08 -4.86
C LYS A 320 22.73 8.21 -3.71
N LEU A 321 23.58 7.23 -4.02
CA LEU A 321 24.19 6.42 -2.97
C LEU A 321 25.07 7.29 -2.05
N HIS A 322 25.81 8.25 -2.63
CA HIS A 322 26.59 9.21 -1.84
C HIS A 322 25.70 10.07 -0.94
N GLU A 323 24.62 10.66 -1.49
CA GLU A 323 23.65 11.43 -0.71
C GLU A 323 23.07 10.63 0.45
N GLU A 324 22.69 9.35 0.21
CA GLU A 324 22.09 8.50 1.25
C GLU A 324 23.08 8.17 2.36
N ILE A 325 24.32 7.80 2.01
CA ILE A 325 25.37 7.51 3.00
C ILE A 325 25.74 8.79 3.77
N SER A 326 25.78 9.94 3.09
CA SER A 326 26.15 11.22 3.70
C SER A 326 25.16 11.73 4.75
N LYS A 327 23.96 11.19 4.80
CA LYS A 327 23.00 11.47 5.90
C LYS A 327 23.50 10.93 7.27
N SER A 328 24.36 9.92 7.24
CA SER A 328 24.84 9.22 8.44
C SER A 328 26.31 9.48 8.77
N ILE A 329 27.14 9.71 7.76
CA ILE A 329 28.59 9.93 7.91
C ILE A 329 29.09 10.94 6.88
N ASP A 330 30.16 11.66 7.25
CA ASP A 330 30.92 12.47 6.30
C ASP A 330 31.80 11.56 5.41
N ILE A 331 31.55 11.56 4.11
CA ILE A 331 32.22 10.72 3.12
C ILE A 331 32.30 11.45 1.77
N ASP A 332 33.43 11.36 1.10
CA ASP A 332 33.59 11.93 -0.24
C ASP A 332 33.06 10.99 -1.34
N ILE A 333 32.61 11.58 -2.46
CA ILE A 333 32.07 10.84 -3.61
C ILE A 333 33.10 9.89 -4.24
N GLY A 334 34.40 10.19 -4.18
CA GLY A 334 35.47 9.33 -4.69
C GLY A 334 35.57 8.02 -3.90
N THR A 335 35.40 8.09 -2.58
CA THR A 335 35.34 6.92 -1.72
C THR A 335 34.10 6.08 -2.02
N VAL A 336 32.91 6.69 -2.20
CA VAL A 336 31.69 5.96 -2.59
C VAL A 336 31.85 5.28 -3.95
N ASN A 337 32.43 5.96 -4.94
CA ASN A 337 32.72 5.36 -6.25
C ASN A 337 33.71 4.18 -6.15
N ARG A 338 34.68 4.22 -5.26
CA ARG A 338 35.57 3.08 -4.97
C ARG A 338 34.80 1.91 -4.34
N TYR A 339 33.86 2.17 -3.43
CA TYR A 339 32.98 1.14 -2.86
C TYR A 339 32.12 0.50 -3.95
N ILE A 340 31.45 1.30 -4.79
CA ILE A 340 30.65 0.81 -5.92
C ILE A 340 31.47 -0.12 -6.81
N ARG A 341 32.71 0.25 -7.19
CA ARG A 341 33.58 -0.58 -8.01
C ARG A 341 33.86 -1.94 -7.36
N LYS A 342 34.25 -1.96 -6.09
CA LYS A 342 34.47 -3.20 -5.35
C LYS A 342 33.21 -4.09 -5.28
N LEU A 343 32.05 -3.49 -5.06
CA LEU A 343 30.78 -4.21 -4.99
C LEU A 343 30.35 -4.77 -6.37
N VAL A 344 30.66 -4.07 -7.46
CA VAL A 344 30.46 -4.57 -8.83
C VAL A 344 31.41 -5.74 -9.12
N GLU A 345 32.71 -5.58 -8.81
CA GLU A 345 33.72 -6.63 -9.00
C GLU A 345 33.39 -7.92 -8.20
N ALA A 346 32.78 -7.77 -7.03
CA ALA A 346 32.32 -8.88 -6.20
C ALA A 346 30.91 -9.40 -6.60
N GLY A 347 30.24 -8.81 -7.57
CA GLY A 347 28.89 -9.23 -8.02
C GLY A 347 27.77 -8.92 -7.04
N VAL A 348 27.97 -8.04 -6.04
CA VAL A 348 26.95 -7.61 -5.09
C VAL A 348 25.93 -6.71 -5.76
N ILE A 349 26.38 -5.79 -6.59
CA ILE A 349 25.55 -4.90 -7.40
C ILE A 349 25.89 -5.06 -8.88
N VAL A 350 24.91 -4.82 -9.74
CA VAL A 350 25.04 -4.96 -11.19
C VAL A 350 24.83 -3.60 -11.84
N PRO A 351 25.74 -3.14 -12.72
CA PRO A 351 25.52 -1.90 -13.47
C PRO A 351 24.47 -2.09 -14.57
N GLU A 352 23.79 -1.02 -14.96
CA GLU A 352 22.92 -0.96 -16.12
C GLU A 352 23.72 -1.26 -17.39
N GLU A 353 23.21 -2.16 -18.22
CA GLU A 353 23.90 -2.57 -19.46
C GLU A 353 23.87 -1.47 -20.53
N GLY A 354 24.96 -1.37 -21.30
CA GLY A 354 25.04 -0.50 -22.49
C GLY A 354 25.17 1.00 -22.18
N LYS A 355 25.48 1.38 -20.96
CA LYS A 355 25.72 2.79 -20.56
C LYS A 355 27.12 3.00 -20.01
N ASP A 356 27.82 4.02 -20.52
CA ASP A 356 29.12 4.46 -20.02
C ASP A 356 29.04 5.67 -19.09
N ARG A 357 27.90 6.37 -19.05
CA ARG A 357 27.69 7.58 -18.22
C ARG A 357 26.33 7.51 -17.55
N TYR A 358 26.23 8.12 -16.35
CA TYR A 358 24.99 8.16 -15.54
C TYR A 358 24.41 6.78 -15.26
N ILE A 359 25.31 5.78 -15.04
CA ILE A 359 24.99 4.37 -14.85
C ILE A 359 24.11 4.20 -13.62
N LYS A 360 23.02 3.47 -13.75
CA LYS A 360 22.26 2.94 -12.64
C LYS A 360 22.88 1.62 -12.17
N TYR A 361 22.87 1.40 -10.87
CA TYR A 361 23.33 0.17 -10.23
C TYR A 361 22.15 -0.49 -9.53
N TYR A 362 22.10 -1.81 -9.59
CA TYR A 362 21.00 -2.62 -9.03
C TYR A 362 21.55 -3.56 -7.98
N PHE A 363 20.98 -3.50 -6.78
CA PHE A 363 21.14 -4.56 -5.79
C PHE A 363 20.09 -5.64 -6.09
N LYS A 364 20.35 -6.46 -7.12
CA LYS A 364 19.39 -7.40 -7.72
C LYS A 364 18.73 -8.31 -6.70
N LYS A 365 19.51 -8.88 -5.76
CA LYS A 365 18.96 -9.79 -4.73
C LYS A 365 17.83 -9.16 -3.92
N LEU A 366 17.92 -7.87 -3.61
CA LEU A 366 16.86 -7.17 -2.90
C LEU A 366 15.71 -6.83 -3.84
N VAL A 367 16.00 -6.35 -5.05
CA VAL A 367 14.95 -6.05 -6.05
C VAL A 367 14.10 -7.28 -6.32
N ASP A 368 14.73 -8.46 -6.58
CA ASP A 368 14.04 -9.72 -6.84
C ASP A 368 13.22 -10.21 -5.62
N LEU A 369 13.67 -9.91 -4.40
CA LEU A 369 12.97 -10.31 -3.18
C LEU A 369 11.71 -9.47 -2.91
N ILE A 370 11.73 -8.18 -3.24
CA ILE A 370 10.60 -7.27 -2.98
C ILE A 370 9.58 -7.25 -4.12
N GLN A 371 9.91 -7.73 -5.31
CA GLN A 371 8.96 -7.98 -6.39
C GLN A 371 8.00 -9.11 -6.05
#